data_e58ba17e83c0cb596455cc65c3de9c47
#
_entry.id   e58ba17e83c0cb596455cc65c3de9c47
#
_cell.length_a   1.000
_cell.length_b   1.000
_cell.length_c   1.000
_cell.angle_alpha   90.00
_cell.angle_beta   90.00
_cell.angle_gamma   90.00
#
_symmetry.space_group_name_H-M   'P 1'
#
loop_
_entity.id
_entity.type
_entity.pdbx_description
1 polymer ?
#
loop_
_entity_poly.entity_id
_entity_poly.type
_entity_poly.pdbx_seq_one_letter_code
_entity_poly.pdbx_strand_id
1 'polypeptide(L)'
;MHLRHLILILLEILLFDYIVSVLLYLKYFLLLLENLNGEPELAEVHYMPDNLEDTQEYFEQIQSPNLRWSFTINHAHFDPIGIKGFVEGMDMCLCEEVRVADNNGEYEIHMKPGTGNVDFGEMFRLIESSGFKGHYMNGFGSLDDMLEGREYLLERAFEQGIGINS
;
A
#
# COMPACT_ATOMS: atom_id res chain seq x y z
N MET A 1 36.63 26.64 -35.06
CA MET A 1 36.48 26.68 -33.58
C MET A 1 35.02 26.89 -33.12
N HIS A 2 34.18 27.59 -33.93
CA HIS A 2 32.82 27.94 -33.51
C HIS A 2 31.77 26.79 -33.52
N LEU A 3 31.85 25.88 -34.52
CA LEU A 3 30.83 24.83 -34.67
C LEU A 3 30.82 23.79 -33.51
N ARG A 4 32.03 23.40 -33.05
CA ARG A 4 32.14 22.47 -31.90
C ARG A 4 31.61 23.07 -30.61
N HIS A 5 31.83 24.36 -30.37
CA HIS A 5 31.31 25.06 -29.21
C HIS A 5 29.78 25.15 -29.26
N LEU A 6 29.20 25.42 -30.40
CA LEU A 6 27.76 25.48 -30.56
C LEU A 6 27.10 24.11 -30.34
N ILE A 7 27.73 23.03 -30.83
CA ILE A 7 27.24 21.66 -30.60
C ILE A 7 27.26 21.30 -29.08
N LEU A 8 28.35 21.67 -28.38
CA LEU A 8 28.43 21.41 -26.92
C LEU A 8 27.37 22.16 -26.15
N ILE A 9 27.12 23.43 -26.43
CA ILE A 9 26.07 24.24 -25.79
C ILE A 9 24.70 23.64 -26.08
N LEU A 10 24.43 23.20 -27.30
CA LEU A 10 23.16 22.55 -27.63
C LEU A 10 22.97 21.23 -26.91
N LEU A 11 24.01 20.43 -26.73
CA LEU A 11 23.96 19.18 -25.96
C LEU A 11 23.74 19.42 -24.47
N GLU A 12 24.35 20.46 -23.90
CA GLU A 12 24.13 20.85 -22.50
C GLU A 12 22.70 21.32 -22.26
N ILE A 13 22.13 22.11 -23.18
CA ILE A 13 20.73 22.55 -23.09
C ILE A 13 19.79 21.36 -23.19
N LEU A 14 19.98 20.46 -24.17
CA LEU A 14 19.16 19.26 -24.32
C LEU A 14 19.24 18.34 -23.12
N LEU A 15 20.43 18.17 -22.55
CA LEU A 15 20.62 17.36 -21.35
C LEU A 15 19.92 18.00 -20.14
N PHE A 16 20.04 19.33 -19.99
CA PHE A 16 19.37 20.06 -18.93
C PHE A 16 17.84 19.95 -19.04
N ASP A 17 17.27 20.17 -20.24
CA ASP A 17 15.83 20.03 -20.49
C ASP A 17 15.35 18.60 -20.24
N TYR A 18 16.14 17.59 -20.63
CA TYR A 18 15.85 16.19 -20.33
C TYR A 18 15.82 15.93 -18.81
N ILE A 19 16.86 16.38 -18.09
CA ILE A 19 16.94 16.23 -16.63
C ILE A 19 15.76 16.93 -15.94
N VAL A 20 15.46 18.17 -16.34
CA VAL A 20 14.33 18.92 -15.80
C VAL A 20 13.01 18.21 -16.08
N SER A 21 12.83 17.68 -17.28
CA SER A 21 11.64 16.91 -17.65
C SER A 21 11.49 15.64 -16.82
N VAL A 22 12.60 14.91 -16.61
CA VAL A 22 12.62 13.70 -15.76
C VAL A 22 12.31 14.06 -14.31
N LEU A 23 12.90 15.13 -13.76
CA LEU A 23 12.65 15.59 -12.40
C LEU A 23 11.21 16.06 -12.21
N LEU A 24 10.63 16.76 -13.20
CA LEU A 24 9.22 17.15 -13.19
C LEU A 24 8.30 15.92 -13.25
N TYR A 25 8.67 14.92 -14.05
CA TYR A 25 7.91 13.67 -14.14
C TYR A 25 7.97 12.89 -12.83
N LEU A 26 9.15 12.77 -12.22
CA LEU A 26 9.36 12.11 -10.93
C LEU A 26 8.59 12.80 -9.78
N LYS A 27 8.32 14.10 -9.88
CA LYS A 27 7.50 14.84 -8.90
C LYS A 27 6.06 14.31 -8.79
N TYR A 28 5.56 13.64 -9.83
CA TYR A 28 4.22 13.05 -9.86
C TYR A 28 4.22 11.54 -9.59
N PHE A 29 5.37 10.95 -9.34
CA PHE A 29 5.48 9.55 -8.97
C PHE A 29 5.26 9.39 -7.48
N LEU A 30 4.25 8.59 -7.10
CA LEU A 30 4.11 8.12 -5.74
C LEU A 30 4.77 6.75 -5.63
N LEU A 31 5.53 6.56 -4.57
CA LEU A 31 6.07 5.27 -4.17
C LEU A 31 5.24 4.76 -3.00
N LEU A 32 4.67 3.57 -3.14
CA LEU A 32 3.90 2.94 -2.08
C LEU A 32 4.81 1.95 -1.35
N LEU A 33 5.03 2.17 -0.06
CA LEU A 33 5.66 1.21 0.84
C LEU A 33 4.57 0.28 1.36
N GLU A 34 4.74 -1.01 1.17
CA GLU A 34 3.81 -2.03 1.66
C GLU A 34 4.31 -2.61 2.99
N ASN A 35 3.42 -2.78 3.97
CA ASN A 35 3.72 -3.64 5.11
C ASN A 35 3.67 -5.11 4.67
N LEU A 36 4.77 -5.80 4.88
CA LEU A 36 4.91 -7.21 4.56
C LEU A 36 4.57 -8.08 5.78
N ASN A 37 4.61 -9.36 5.59
CA ASN A 37 4.38 -10.33 6.65
C ASN A 37 5.68 -10.68 7.37
N GLY A 38 5.61 -10.91 8.68
CA GLY A 38 6.70 -11.49 9.43
C GLY A 38 6.94 -12.95 9.01
N GLU A 39 8.17 -13.25 8.58
CA GLU A 39 8.58 -14.60 8.24
C GLU A 39 9.08 -15.36 9.49
N PRO A 40 9.00 -16.70 9.52
CA PRO A 40 9.59 -17.48 10.60
C PRO A 40 11.09 -17.17 10.78
N GLU A 41 11.57 -17.15 12.02
CA GLU A 41 12.96 -16.79 12.37
C GLU A 41 14.03 -17.54 11.55
N LEU A 42 13.74 -18.77 11.12
CA LEU A 42 14.63 -19.59 10.30
C LEU A 42 14.40 -19.51 8.80
N ALA A 43 13.56 -18.57 8.33
CA ALA A 43 13.36 -18.36 6.91
C ALA A 43 14.67 -17.88 6.25
N GLU A 44 14.91 -18.32 5.01
CA GLU A 44 16.08 -17.89 4.23
C GLU A 44 16.00 -16.44 3.78
N VAL A 45 14.79 -15.90 3.69
CA VAL A 45 14.51 -14.51 3.23
C VAL A 45 13.55 -13.87 4.22
N HIS A 46 13.87 -12.68 4.64
CA HIS A 46 13.00 -11.80 5.41
C HIS A 46 12.69 -10.56 4.57
N TYR A 47 11.43 -10.24 4.46
CA TYR A 47 10.97 -9.05 3.76
C TYR A 47 10.81 -7.90 4.76
N MET A 48 11.00 -6.67 4.30
CA MET A 48 10.93 -5.48 5.15
C MET A 48 10.08 -4.40 4.47
N PRO A 49 9.26 -3.66 5.22
CA PRO A 49 8.98 -3.78 6.66
C PRO A 49 8.00 -4.91 6.96
N ASP A 50 8.25 -5.71 7.98
CA ASP A 50 7.42 -6.85 8.35
C ASP A 50 6.62 -6.66 9.66
N ASN A 51 6.73 -5.47 10.26
CA ASN A 51 6.00 -5.07 11.46
C ASN A 51 5.74 -3.56 11.48
N LEU A 52 4.98 -3.09 12.48
CA LEU A 52 4.63 -1.68 12.59
C LEU A 52 5.84 -0.78 12.84
N GLU A 53 6.75 -1.18 13.72
CA GLU A 53 7.92 -0.37 14.09
C GLU A 53 8.82 -0.11 12.89
N ASP A 54 9.13 -1.14 12.12
CA ASP A 54 9.90 -1.01 10.89
C ASP A 54 9.17 -0.14 9.86
N THR A 55 7.85 -0.31 9.71
CA THR A 55 7.06 0.52 8.80
C THR A 55 7.16 2.00 9.18
N GLN A 56 7.03 2.32 10.45
CA GLN A 56 7.19 3.69 10.97
C GLN A 56 8.60 4.22 10.73
N GLU A 57 9.64 3.42 10.99
CA GLU A 57 11.04 3.80 10.79
C GLU A 57 11.33 4.21 9.34
N TYR A 58 10.80 3.48 8.34
CA TYR A 58 10.95 3.85 6.93
C TYR A 58 10.37 5.24 6.63
N PHE A 59 9.17 5.55 7.14
CA PHE A 59 8.55 6.86 6.96
C PHE A 59 9.31 7.98 7.67
N GLU A 60 9.82 7.71 8.87
CA GLU A 60 10.62 8.69 9.64
C GLU A 60 11.97 8.99 8.98
N GLN A 61 12.63 7.99 8.41
CA GLN A 61 13.94 8.16 7.80
C GLN A 61 13.87 8.76 6.39
N ILE A 62 12.92 8.33 5.57
CA ILE A 62 12.86 8.76 4.16
C ILE A 62 12.27 10.17 4.02
N GLN A 63 11.28 10.55 4.81
CA GLN A 63 10.65 11.89 4.84
C GLN A 63 10.33 12.48 3.46
N SER A 64 9.92 11.65 2.51
CA SER A 64 9.61 12.07 1.15
C SER A 64 8.11 12.39 1.00
N PRO A 65 7.75 13.52 0.40
CA PRO A 65 6.35 13.80 0.08
C PRO A 65 5.76 12.83 -0.95
N ASN A 66 6.61 12.07 -1.64
CA ASN A 66 6.21 11.08 -2.65
C ASN A 66 6.14 9.65 -2.07
N LEU A 67 6.53 9.45 -0.82
CA LEU A 67 6.35 8.18 -0.14
C LEU A 67 4.96 8.12 0.46
N ARG A 68 4.22 7.07 0.13
CA ARG A 68 2.89 6.76 0.64
C ARG A 68 2.85 5.31 1.10
N TRP A 69 1.76 4.93 1.72
CA TRP A 69 1.58 3.61 2.27
C TRP A 69 0.56 2.79 1.45
N SER A 70 0.90 1.53 1.18
CA SER A 70 0.00 0.48 0.74
C SER A 70 -0.21 -0.47 1.91
N PHE A 71 -1.39 -0.46 2.49
CA PHE A 71 -1.73 -1.26 3.66
C PHE A 71 -2.31 -2.60 3.25
N THR A 72 -1.54 -3.67 3.43
CA THR A 72 -1.98 -5.03 3.15
C THR A 72 -2.54 -5.65 4.44
N ILE A 73 -3.86 -5.80 4.48
CA ILE A 73 -4.58 -6.15 5.71
C ILE A 73 -4.39 -7.60 6.15
N ASN A 74 -4.23 -8.53 5.21
CA ASN A 74 -3.98 -9.92 5.55
C ASN A 74 -2.59 -10.13 6.19
N HIS A 75 -1.58 -9.34 5.84
CA HIS A 75 -0.28 -9.34 6.52
C HIS A 75 -0.43 -8.83 7.96
N ALA A 76 -1.15 -7.74 8.14
CA ALA A 76 -1.43 -7.21 9.47
C ALA A 76 -2.32 -8.12 10.32
N HIS A 77 -3.17 -8.95 9.70
CA HIS A 77 -4.15 -9.76 10.41
C HIS A 77 -3.52 -10.83 11.30
N PHE A 78 -2.40 -11.43 10.88
CA PHE A 78 -1.71 -12.42 11.71
C PHE A 78 -0.50 -11.84 12.47
N ASP A 79 -0.21 -10.55 12.32
CA ASP A 79 0.70 -9.86 13.22
C ASP A 79 0.07 -9.76 14.63
N PRO A 80 0.85 -9.88 15.72
CA PRO A 80 0.34 -9.82 17.10
C PRO A 80 -0.48 -8.57 17.44
N ILE A 81 -0.20 -7.41 16.82
CA ILE A 81 -0.98 -6.18 17.04
C ILE A 81 -2.23 -6.10 16.17
N GLY A 82 -2.31 -6.92 15.12
CA GLY A 82 -3.45 -7.00 14.21
C GLY A 82 -3.69 -5.77 13.36
N ILE A 83 -4.72 -5.83 12.53
CA ILE A 83 -5.17 -4.71 11.68
C ILE A 83 -5.36 -3.43 12.50
N LYS A 84 -5.96 -3.55 13.67
CA LYS A 84 -6.23 -2.40 14.56
C LYS A 84 -4.94 -1.70 14.99
N GLY A 85 -3.92 -2.45 15.40
CA GLY A 85 -2.64 -1.88 15.82
C GLY A 85 -1.96 -1.09 14.70
N PHE A 86 -1.99 -1.58 13.47
CA PHE A 86 -1.47 -0.85 12.32
C PHE A 86 -2.26 0.43 12.02
N VAL A 87 -3.60 0.36 12.02
CA VAL A 87 -4.46 1.55 11.76
C VAL A 87 -4.27 2.63 12.84
N GLU A 88 -4.11 2.23 14.11
CA GLU A 88 -3.88 3.17 15.21
C GLU A 88 -2.44 3.69 15.27
N GLY A 89 -1.46 2.92 14.78
CA GLY A 89 -0.04 3.26 14.83
C GLY A 89 0.46 4.07 13.63
N MET A 90 -0.23 4.01 12.48
CA MET A 90 0.16 4.72 11.26
C MET A 90 -0.71 5.94 11.01
N ASP A 91 -0.14 6.96 10.36
CA ASP A 91 -0.94 8.06 9.82
C ASP A 91 -1.68 7.60 8.55
N MET A 92 -2.95 7.26 8.70
CA MET A 92 -3.79 6.78 7.61
C MET A 92 -4.02 7.83 6.50
N CYS A 93 -3.70 9.11 6.73
CA CYS A 93 -3.67 10.11 5.66
C CYS A 93 -2.53 9.87 4.65
N LEU A 94 -1.53 9.07 5.00
CA LEU A 94 -0.46 8.64 4.09
C LEU A 94 -0.80 7.37 3.31
N CYS A 95 -1.88 6.67 3.67
CA CYS A 95 -2.31 5.45 3.01
C CYS A 95 -3.09 5.78 1.73
N GLU A 96 -2.58 5.36 0.58
CA GLU A 96 -3.22 5.55 -0.73
C GLU A 96 -3.99 4.30 -1.16
N GLU A 97 -3.58 3.13 -0.67
CA GLU A 97 -4.15 1.85 -1.05
C GLU A 97 -4.30 0.94 0.16
N VAL A 98 -5.47 0.33 0.30
CA VAL A 98 -5.71 -0.79 1.22
C VAL A 98 -5.90 -2.05 0.40
N ARG A 99 -4.95 -2.96 0.50
CA ARG A 99 -4.98 -4.26 -0.20
C ARG A 99 -5.74 -5.27 0.63
N VAL A 100 -6.78 -5.83 0.05
CA VAL A 100 -7.77 -6.64 0.74
C VAL A 100 -7.70 -8.08 0.27
N ALA A 101 -7.28 -8.97 1.14
CA ALA A 101 -7.41 -10.42 1.01
C ALA A 101 -7.81 -10.99 2.38
N ASP A 102 -8.43 -12.15 2.39
CA ASP A 102 -8.73 -12.86 3.63
C ASP A 102 -7.52 -13.70 4.08
N ASN A 103 -7.53 -14.08 5.34
CA ASN A 103 -6.50 -14.88 5.97
C ASN A 103 -7.10 -15.63 7.16
N ASN A 104 -6.50 -16.74 7.59
CA ASN A 104 -6.94 -17.50 8.75
C ASN A 104 -6.18 -17.15 10.06
N GLY A 105 -5.22 -16.22 9.99
CA GLY A 105 -4.41 -15.77 11.13
C GLY A 105 -3.27 -16.69 11.52
N GLU A 106 -2.94 -17.72 10.73
CA GLU A 106 -1.91 -18.71 11.06
C GLU A 106 -0.60 -18.50 10.30
N TYR A 107 -0.70 -18.14 9.01
CA TYR A 107 0.45 -17.91 8.14
C TYR A 107 0.05 -17.03 6.96
N GLU A 108 1.03 -16.53 6.22
CA GLU A 108 0.79 -15.70 5.05
C GLU A 108 0.07 -16.49 3.96
N ILE A 109 -1.16 -16.05 3.64
CA ILE A 109 -1.99 -16.58 2.56
C ILE A 109 -2.97 -15.50 2.10
N HIS A 110 -3.21 -15.44 0.81
CA HIS A 110 -4.19 -14.54 0.20
C HIS A 110 -5.44 -15.32 -0.17
N MET A 111 -6.41 -15.35 0.73
CA MET A 111 -7.69 -16.02 0.52
C MET A 111 -8.72 -15.06 -0.05
N LYS A 112 -9.72 -15.62 -0.75
CA LYS A 112 -10.89 -14.85 -1.17
C LYS A 112 -11.61 -14.28 0.07
N PRO A 113 -11.97 -12.99 0.08
CA PRO A 113 -12.75 -12.40 1.16
C PRO A 113 -14.00 -13.20 1.49
N GLY A 114 -14.18 -13.50 2.79
CA GLY A 114 -15.27 -14.31 3.31
C GLY A 114 -14.96 -15.82 3.42
N THR A 115 -13.73 -16.24 3.12
CA THR A 115 -13.32 -17.66 3.26
C THR A 115 -12.32 -17.90 4.39
N GLY A 116 -11.78 -16.83 5.00
CA GLY A 116 -10.93 -16.85 6.18
C GLY A 116 -11.67 -16.36 7.43
N ASN A 117 -10.95 -15.66 8.29
CA ASN A 117 -11.50 -15.16 9.56
C ASN A 117 -11.22 -13.66 9.82
N VAL A 118 -10.86 -12.89 8.78
CA VAL A 118 -10.76 -11.43 8.90
C VAL A 118 -12.15 -10.83 9.13
N ASP A 119 -12.28 -10.01 10.18
CA ASP A 119 -13.49 -9.21 10.38
C ASP A 119 -13.47 -7.96 9.49
N PHE A 120 -13.99 -8.09 8.27
CA PHE A 120 -14.05 -7.00 7.31
C PHE A 120 -14.96 -5.85 7.75
N GLY A 121 -16.00 -6.13 8.52
CA GLY A 121 -16.85 -5.08 9.10
C GLY A 121 -16.06 -4.19 10.04
N GLU A 122 -15.36 -4.77 10.99
CA GLU A 122 -14.47 -4.05 11.91
C GLU A 122 -13.34 -3.35 11.15
N MET A 123 -12.72 -4.01 10.17
CA MET A 123 -11.67 -3.43 9.34
C MET A 123 -12.15 -2.14 8.64
N PHE A 124 -13.29 -2.17 7.95
CA PHE A 124 -13.84 -0.99 7.30
C PHE A 124 -14.14 0.13 8.30
N ARG A 125 -14.75 -0.20 9.43
CA ARG A 125 -15.07 0.78 10.47
C ARG A 125 -13.81 1.47 11.00
N LEU A 126 -12.74 0.74 11.25
CA LEU A 126 -11.45 1.28 11.71
C LEU A 126 -10.82 2.19 10.66
N ILE A 127 -10.70 1.71 9.42
CA ILE A 127 -10.03 2.44 8.34
C ILE A 127 -10.79 3.72 7.98
N GLU A 128 -12.11 3.64 7.77
CA GLU A 128 -12.93 4.81 7.42
C GLU A 128 -12.96 5.88 8.52
N SER A 129 -12.87 5.47 9.79
CA SER A 129 -12.82 6.42 10.91
C SER A 129 -11.44 7.05 11.13
N SER A 130 -10.39 6.54 10.50
CA SER A 130 -9.00 6.97 10.72
C SER A 130 -8.53 8.13 9.83
N GLY A 131 -9.38 8.62 8.92
CA GLY A 131 -9.01 9.68 7.98
C GLY A 131 -8.49 9.20 6.63
N PHE A 132 -8.54 7.90 6.35
CA PHE A 132 -8.20 7.31 5.06
C PHE A 132 -8.96 7.98 3.90
N LYS A 133 -8.27 8.20 2.77
CA LYS A 133 -8.83 8.83 1.55
C LYS A 133 -8.46 8.09 0.27
N GLY A 134 -7.72 7.01 0.40
CA GLY A 134 -7.26 6.20 -0.71
C GLY A 134 -8.34 5.28 -1.29
N HIS A 135 -7.92 4.17 -1.82
CA HIS A 135 -8.82 3.18 -2.42
C HIS A 135 -8.58 1.77 -1.85
N TYR A 136 -9.60 0.92 -1.98
CA TYR A 136 -9.50 -0.50 -1.65
C TYR A 136 -9.19 -1.30 -2.92
N MET A 137 -8.22 -2.19 -2.83
CA MET A 137 -7.83 -3.07 -3.92
C MET A 137 -8.03 -4.54 -3.52
N ASN A 138 -8.92 -5.22 -4.23
CA ASN A 138 -9.10 -6.67 -4.14
C ASN A 138 -8.54 -7.31 -5.41
N GLY A 139 -7.34 -7.88 -5.35
CA GLY A 139 -6.58 -8.33 -6.51
C GLY A 139 -5.99 -9.73 -6.39
N PHE A 140 -6.61 -10.60 -5.63
CA PHE A 140 -6.10 -11.94 -5.34
C PHE A 140 -7.01 -13.04 -5.87
N GLY A 141 -6.41 -14.16 -6.29
CA GLY A 141 -7.13 -15.29 -6.84
C GLY A 141 -7.48 -15.14 -8.33
N SER A 142 -8.53 -15.83 -8.77
CA SER A 142 -9.07 -15.72 -10.12
C SER A 142 -9.93 -14.46 -10.28
N LEU A 143 -10.27 -14.10 -11.53
CA LEU A 143 -11.20 -12.99 -11.78
C LEU A 143 -12.57 -13.24 -11.12
N ASP A 144 -13.05 -14.47 -11.14
CA ASP A 144 -14.32 -14.84 -10.48
C ASP A 144 -14.22 -14.67 -8.97
N ASP A 145 -13.09 -15.08 -8.34
CA ASP A 145 -12.84 -14.85 -6.91
C ASP A 145 -12.78 -13.36 -6.55
N MET A 146 -12.18 -12.54 -7.42
CA MET A 146 -12.15 -11.09 -7.23
C MET A 146 -13.55 -10.47 -7.31
N LEU A 147 -14.38 -10.89 -8.25
CA LEU A 147 -15.74 -10.38 -8.40
C LEU A 147 -16.64 -10.80 -7.22
N GLU A 148 -16.60 -12.07 -6.84
CA GLU A 148 -17.35 -12.57 -5.69
C GLU A 148 -16.87 -11.94 -4.38
N GLY A 149 -15.54 -11.82 -4.19
CA GLY A 149 -14.95 -11.16 -3.02
C GLY A 149 -15.34 -9.68 -2.92
N ARG A 150 -15.40 -8.98 -4.07
CA ARG A 150 -15.88 -7.60 -4.12
C ARG A 150 -17.31 -7.47 -3.63
N GLU A 151 -18.22 -8.29 -4.10
CA GLU A 151 -19.62 -8.24 -3.66
C GLU A 151 -19.73 -8.50 -2.15
N TYR A 152 -19.02 -9.50 -1.63
CA TYR A 152 -18.94 -9.77 -0.20
C TYR A 152 -18.42 -8.56 0.60
N LEU A 153 -17.35 -7.92 0.15
CA LEU A 153 -16.77 -6.75 0.81
C LEU A 153 -17.73 -5.56 0.82
N LEU A 154 -18.44 -5.32 -0.30
CA LEU A 154 -19.46 -4.26 -0.38
C LEU A 154 -20.60 -4.48 0.62
N GLU A 155 -21.05 -5.73 0.80
CA GLU A 155 -22.05 -6.08 1.80
C GLU A 155 -21.55 -5.77 3.23
N ARG A 156 -20.29 -6.16 3.54
CA ARG A 156 -19.70 -5.89 4.87
C ARG A 156 -19.56 -4.40 5.15
N ALA A 157 -19.11 -3.61 4.17
CA ALA A 157 -19.05 -2.15 4.29
C ALA A 157 -20.43 -1.53 4.50
N PHE A 158 -21.41 -1.95 3.70
CA PHE A 158 -22.79 -1.44 3.80
C PHE A 158 -23.42 -1.73 5.17
N GLU A 159 -23.18 -2.90 5.75
CA GLU A 159 -23.65 -3.23 7.12
C GLU A 159 -23.09 -2.29 8.20
N GLN A 160 -21.94 -1.67 7.95
CA GLN A 160 -21.35 -0.64 8.81
C GLN A 160 -21.83 0.79 8.46
N GLY A 161 -22.74 0.93 7.50
CA GLY A 161 -23.21 2.24 7.02
C GLY A 161 -22.20 2.97 6.15
N ILE A 162 -21.22 2.26 5.60
CA ILE A 162 -20.14 2.80 4.78
C ILE A 162 -20.52 2.61 3.30
N GLY A 163 -20.60 3.73 2.56
CA GLY A 163 -20.80 3.72 1.12
C GLY A 163 -19.46 3.73 0.39
N ILE A 164 -19.11 2.63 -0.28
CA ILE A 164 -17.93 2.55 -1.14
C ILE A 164 -18.37 2.87 -2.57
N ASN A 165 -17.79 3.92 -3.17
CA ASN A 165 -18.00 4.23 -4.57
C ASN A 165 -17.24 3.20 -5.44
N SER A 166 -17.97 2.51 -6.28
CA SER A 166 -17.46 1.43 -7.15
C SER A 166 -17.26 1.90 -8.59
#